data_4356d6bdb70b5e4f6272539dd7f7fa1c
#
_entry.id   4356d6bdb70b5e4f6272539dd7f7fa1c
#
_cell.length_a   1.000
_cell.length_b   1.000
_cell.length_c   1.000
_cell.angle_alpha   90.00
_cell.angle_beta   90.00
_cell.angle_gamma   90.00
#
_symmetry.space_group_name_H-M   'P 1'
#
loop_
_entity.id
_entity.type
_entity.pdbx_description
1 polymer ?
#
loop_
_entity_poly.entity_id
_entity_poly.type
_entity_poly.pdbx_seq_one_letter_code
_entity_poly.pdbx_strand_id
1 'polypeptide(L)'
;MRAAIPLESSYASTRLDANRQQTLNLFPHTLRGYRQIPGYVEFANFQATGEAITDSNESALTDSNSEAITASITPGGADRGLIANGPNGLLYQVTGDALYSIDSGGAAIFLGEIANSPNAVVMATDQNQLIITTGGTPDAYVYTVAAGLVEISDSDLLLTSSVAFLDSRFIYQQPDGFFVVSALNDGTSIESLDFAQAEALPDDLLRVFSLNQRLYLFGQTTTEIWFTSGTGRPPLSRQSVMQHGICGTHAVASSDGIIYFIDSNRRPGMISGENFQPLFVPAIGEQWASYDSGDFDTVRVTAYSLHQEQFVDFIFADQGQIWTYHITSQTWFEKDFM
;
A
#
# COMPACT_ATOMS: atom_id res chain seq x y z
N MET A 1 -40.75 -24.25 9.39
CA MET A 1 -40.25 -24.13 8.01
C MET A 1 -38.96 -23.31 8.10
N ARG A 2 -37.79 -23.92 7.88
CA ARG A 2 -36.53 -23.16 7.85
C ARG A 2 -36.45 -22.56 6.46
N ALA A 3 -36.55 -21.23 6.34
CA ALA A 3 -36.27 -20.54 5.10
C ALA A 3 -34.78 -20.71 4.77
N ALA A 4 -34.47 -21.18 3.56
CA ALA A 4 -33.12 -21.20 3.07
C ALA A 4 -32.67 -19.74 2.89
N ILE A 5 -31.65 -19.34 3.60
CA ILE A 5 -30.99 -18.04 3.36
C ILE A 5 -30.29 -18.18 2.02
N PRO A 6 -30.56 -17.31 1.04
CA PRO A 6 -29.81 -17.35 -0.22
C PRO A 6 -28.33 -17.14 0.04
N LEU A 7 -27.48 -18.00 -0.52
CA LEU A 7 -26.01 -17.97 -0.37
C LEU A 7 -25.35 -16.96 -1.29
N GLU A 8 -26.08 -16.00 -1.81
CA GLU A 8 -25.56 -14.97 -2.70
C GLU A 8 -25.15 -13.74 -1.90
N SER A 9 -24.05 -13.10 -2.35
CA SER A 9 -23.62 -11.82 -1.80
C SER A 9 -24.70 -10.76 -2.01
N SER A 10 -24.87 -9.86 -1.06
CA SER A 10 -25.81 -8.74 -1.16
C SER A 10 -25.52 -7.83 -2.35
N TYR A 11 -24.29 -7.83 -2.86
CA TYR A 11 -23.84 -6.95 -3.94
C TYR A 11 -23.46 -7.68 -5.24
N ALA A 12 -23.82 -8.95 -5.39
CA ALA A 12 -23.51 -9.74 -6.59
C ALA A 12 -24.48 -9.50 -7.75
N SER A 13 -25.69 -8.99 -7.50
CA SER A 13 -26.71 -8.77 -8.52
C SER A 13 -26.49 -7.44 -9.24
N THR A 14 -26.78 -7.42 -10.54
CA THR A 14 -26.86 -6.19 -11.34
C THR A 14 -28.18 -5.43 -11.14
N ARG A 15 -29.12 -5.98 -10.36
CA ARG A 15 -30.41 -5.35 -10.05
C ARG A 15 -30.47 -4.97 -8.59
N LEU A 16 -30.65 -3.70 -8.30
CA LEU A 16 -30.78 -3.16 -6.94
C LEU A 16 -31.88 -3.82 -6.13
N ASP A 17 -33.01 -4.15 -6.77
CA ASP A 17 -34.14 -4.80 -6.11
C ASP A 17 -33.82 -6.19 -5.54
N ALA A 18 -32.82 -6.86 -6.11
CA ALA A 18 -32.38 -8.17 -5.65
C ALA A 18 -31.29 -8.07 -4.56
N ASN A 19 -30.68 -6.91 -4.38
CA ASN A 19 -29.63 -6.67 -3.40
C ASN A 19 -30.16 -6.06 -2.09
N ARG A 20 -31.22 -6.63 -1.55
CA ARG A 20 -31.80 -6.17 -0.27
C ARG A 20 -31.13 -6.77 0.96
N GLN A 21 -30.31 -7.78 0.78
CA GLN A 21 -29.61 -8.42 1.88
C GLN A 21 -28.25 -7.76 2.06
N GLN A 22 -28.05 -7.07 3.15
CA GLN A 22 -26.76 -6.56 3.57
C GLN A 22 -26.01 -7.64 4.35
N THR A 23 -24.75 -7.89 3.98
CA THR A 23 -23.84 -8.76 4.73
C THR A 23 -22.73 -7.91 5.32
N LEU A 24 -22.65 -7.87 6.64
CA LEU A 24 -21.62 -7.16 7.39
C LEU A 24 -20.73 -8.17 8.09
N ASN A 25 -19.42 -8.07 7.90
CA ASN A 25 -18.44 -8.99 8.50
C ASN A 25 -18.68 -10.48 8.21
N LEU A 26 -19.36 -10.78 7.10
CA LEU A 26 -19.62 -12.13 6.63
C LEU A 26 -19.22 -12.24 5.16
N PHE A 27 -18.54 -13.30 4.77
CA PHE A 27 -18.25 -13.58 3.37
C PHE A 27 -18.81 -14.94 2.94
N PRO A 28 -19.23 -15.07 1.67
CA PRO A 28 -19.71 -16.33 1.15
C PRO A 28 -18.57 -17.34 1.06
N HIS A 29 -18.79 -18.53 1.62
CA HIS A 29 -17.85 -19.64 1.51
C HIS A 29 -18.43 -20.70 0.59
N THR A 30 -17.71 -21.10 -0.44
CA THR A 30 -18.16 -21.97 -1.53
C THR A 30 -18.73 -23.32 -1.07
N LEU A 31 -18.30 -23.82 0.09
CA LEU A 31 -18.72 -25.13 0.60
C LEU A 31 -19.64 -25.10 1.82
N ARG A 32 -19.80 -23.95 2.51
CA ARG A 32 -20.44 -23.90 3.83
C ARG A 32 -21.37 -22.70 4.06
N GLY A 33 -21.73 -21.95 3.06
CA GLY A 33 -22.55 -20.75 3.20
C GLY A 33 -21.73 -19.53 3.60
N TYR A 34 -22.21 -18.74 4.54
CA TYR A 34 -21.47 -17.55 5.02
C TYR A 34 -20.51 -17.93 6.14
N ARG A 35 -19.33 -17.34 6.11
CA ARG A 35 -18.32 -17.44 7.17
C ARG A 35 -18.10 -16.05 7.76
N GLN A 36 -18.06 -15.99 9.08
CA GLN A 36 -17.70 -14.76 9.77
C GLN A 36 -16.21 -14.45 9.57
N ILE A 37 -15.89 -13.19 9.28
CA ILE A 37 -14.53 -12.71 9.31
C ILE A 37 -14.11 -12.67 10.77
N PRO A 38 -12.96 -13.27 11.15
CA PRO A 38 -12.42 -13.11 12.49
C PRO A 38 -12.27 -11.62 12.79
N GLY A 39 -12.62 -11.22 13.99
CA GLY A 39 -12.34 -9.86 14.45
C GLY A 39 -10.85 -9.54 14.34
N TYR A 40 -10.51 -8.28 14.22
CA TYR A 40 -9.12 -7.85 14.25
C TYR A 40 -8.51 -8.21 15.60
N VAL A 41 -7.39 -8.92 15.58
CA VAL A 41 -6.58 -9.20 16.76
C VAL A 41 -5.33 -8.38 16.62
N GLU A 42 -4.92 -7.71 17.68
CA GLU A 42 -3.63 -7.03 17.72
C GLU A 42 -2.52 -8.04 17.38
N PHE A 43 -1.84 -7.82 16.26
CA PHE A 43 -0.76 -8.69 15.79
C PHE A 43 0.57 -8.27 16.40
N ALA A 44 0.79 -6.96 16.56
CA ALA A 44 2.03 -6.40 17.08
C ALA A 44 1.73 -5.30 18.09
N ASN A 45 2.50 -5.29 19.18
CA ASN A 45 2.49 -4.21 20.15
C ASN A 45 3.72 -3.32 19.89
N PHE A 46 3.47 -2.09 19.45
CA PHE A 46 4.50 -1.09 19.15
C PHE A 46 4.95 -0.37 20.43
N GLN A 47 5.36 -1.12 21.44
CA GLN A 47 6.04 -0.50 22.57
C GLN A 47 7.52 -0.40 22.23
N ALA A 48 8.04 0.81 22.07
CA ALA A 48 9.46 1.01 22.11
C ALA A 48 9.94 0.45 23.46
N THR A 49 10.92 -0.45 23.45
CA THR A 49 11.68 -0.74 24.64
C THR A 49 12.35 0.57 25.02
N GLY A 50 11.80 1.24 26.04
CA GLY A 50 12.22 2.57 26.39
C GLY A 50 13.72 2.60 26.63
N GLU A 51 14.41 3.51 25.96
CA GLU A 51 15.75 3.86 26.36
C GLU A 51 15.69 4.42 27.79
N ALA A 52 16.62 4.02 28.61
CA ALA A 52 16.73 4.54 29.96
C ALA A 52 16.92 6.06 29.86
N ILE A 53 16.09 6.82 30.56
CA ILE A 53 16.29 8.28 30.66
C ILE A 53 17.60 8.47 31.41
N THR A 54 18.57 9.13 30.78
CA THR A 54 19.89 9.39 31.36
C THR A 54 20.01 10.85 31.82
N ASP A 55 20.86 11.08 32.80
CA ASP A 55 21.26 12.42 33.20
C ASP A 55 22.33 12.98 32.25
N SER A 56 22.81 14.19 32.51
CA SER A 56 23.84 14.86 31.71
C SER A 56 25.22 14.14 31.71
N ASN A 57 25.39 13.08 32.49
CA ASN A 57 26.59 12.25 32.58
C ASN A 57 26.37 10.86 31.98
N GLU A 58 25.30 10.67 31.20
CA GLU A 58 24.89 9.40 30.59
C GLU A 58 24.56 8.29 31.61
N SER A 59 24.29 8.63 32.88
CA SER A 59 23.86 7.68 33.89
C SER A 59 22.35 7.52 33.89
N ALA A 60 21.85 6.28 33.88
CA ALA A 60 20.41 6.02 33.90
C ALA A 60 19.78 6.59 35.18
N LEU A 61 18.70 7.35 35.00
CA LEU A 61 17.85 7.77 36.12
C LEU A 61 17.08 6.56 36.63
N THR A 62 17.04 6.38 37.95
CA THR A 62 16.34 5.27 38.57
C THR A 62 15.20 5.76 39.46
N ASP A 63 14.16 4.96 39.57
CA ASP A 63 13.07 5.18 40.53
C ASP A 63 13.50 4.88 41.98
N SER A 64 12.57 4.98 42.92
CA SER A 64 12.80 4.69 44.33
C SER A 64 13.16 3.24 44.62
N ASN A 65 13.00 2.31 43.66
CA ASN A 65 13.33 0.90 43.74
C ASN A 65 14.67 0.56 43.08
N SER A 66 15.40 1.57 42.58
CA SER A 66 16.61 1.45 41.77
C SER A 66 16.40 0.80 40.41
N GLU A 67 15.16 0.81 39.88
CA GLU A 67 14.87 0.42 38.51
C GLU A 67 15.06 1.62 37.56
N ALA A 68 15.65 1.36 36.39
CA ALA A 68 15.84 2.44 35.39
C ALA A 68 14.49 3.00 34.94
N ILE A 69 14.37 4.32 35.02
CA ILE A 69 13.20 5.01 34.45
C ILE A 69 13.36 4.96 32.93
N THR A 70 12.45 4.27 32.27
CA THR A 70 12.41 4.17 30.83
C THR A 70 11.32 5.04 30.24
N ALA A 71 11.63 5.77 29.18
CA ALA A 71 10.58 6.44 28.41
C ALA A 71 9.87 5.38 27.57
N SER A 72 8.61 5.11 27.85
CA SER A 72 7.77 4.34 26.95
C SER A 72 7.31 5.29 25.83
N ILE A 73 7.88 5.17 24.66
CA ILE A 73 7.38 5.85 23.48
C ILE A 73 6.24 4.97 22.95
N THR A 74 5.00 5.34 23.26
CA THR A 74 3.86 4.81 22.54
C THR A 74 3.86 5.51 21.18
N PRO A 75 3.92 4.78 20.04
CA PRO A 75 3.83 5.41 18.74
C PRO A 75 2.51 6.17 18.67
N GLY A 76 2.59 7.48 18.71
CA GLY A 76 1.42 8.35 18.49
C GLY A 76 1.29 8.58 17.00
N GLY A 77 0.27 8.01 16.36
CA GLY A 77 -0.01 8.32 14.96
C GLY A 77 -0.77 7.23 14.24
N ALA A 78 -1.31 7.60 13.08
CA ALA A 78 -1.99 6.66 12.19
C ALA A 78 -0.99 5.76 11.46
N ASP A 79 -1.42 4.56 11.08
CA ASP A 79 -0.65 3.67 10.22
C ASP A 79 -0.50 4.29 8.83
N ARG A 80 0.74 4.46 8.40
CA ARG A 80 1.07 5.12 7.14
C ARG A 80 1.44 4.17 6.02
N GLY A 81 1.93 2.97 6.35
CA GLY A 81 2.26 1.96 5.36
C GLY A 81 2.80 0.68 5.97
N LEU A 82 2.61 -0.42 5.23
CA LEU A 82 3.02 -1.75 5.61
C LEU A 82 3.59 -2.48 4.39
N ILE A 83 4.69 -3.20 4.56
CA ILE A 83 5.27 -4.06 3.54
C ILE A 83 5.77 -5.37 4.14
N ALA A 84 5.47 -6.47 3.47
CA ALA A 84 5.97 -7.79 3.84
C ALA A 84 7.24 -8.16 3.05
N ASN A 85 7.98 -9.14 3.54
CA ASN A 85 9.19 -9.65 2.91
C ASN A 85 10.27 -8.59 2.67
N GLY A 86 10.40 -7.62 3.58
CA GLY A 86 11.50 -6.69 3.59
C GLY A 86 12.84 -7.35 3.98
N PRO A 87 13.88 -6.58 4.34
CA PRO A 87 15.15 -7.11 4.80
C PRO A 87 14.97 -8.19 5.87
N ASN A 88 15.74 -9.28 5.79
CA ASN A 88 15.60 -10.47 6.63
C ASN A 88 14.23 -11.18 6.57
N GLY A 89 13.40 -10.91 5.55
CA GLY A 89 12.08 -11.51 5.41
C GLY A 89 11.05 -11.04 6.44
N LEU A 90 11.30 -9.92 7.11
CA LEU A 90 10.43 -9.35 8.13
C LEU A 90 9.31 -8.51 7.51
N LEU A 91 8.30 -8.23 8.32
CA LEU A 91 7.28 -7.23 8.04
C LEU A 91 7.79 -5.87 8.51
N TYR A 92 7.54 -4.82 7.75
CA TYR A 92 7.90 -3.44 8.10
C TYR A 92 6.67 -2.56 8.09
N GLN A 93 6.54 -1.73 9.10
CA GLN A 93 5.41 -0.83 9.26
C GLN A 93 5.89 0.57 9.65
N VAL A 94 5.28 1.58 9.06
CA VAL A 94 5.41 2.97 9.47
C VAL A 94 4.15 3.37 10.22
N THR A 95 4.31 3.78 11.47
CA THR A 95 3.23 4.28 12.33
C THR A 95 3.63 5.65 12.85
N GLY A 96 2.85 6.69 12.54
CA GLY A 96 3.25 8.08 12.80
C GLY A 96 4.54 8.44 12.07
N ASP A 97 5.57 8.78 12.81
CA ASP A 97 6.92 9.06 12.32
C ASP A 97 7.92 7.90 12.52
N ALA A 98 7.48 6.78 13.07
CA ALA A 98 8.35 5.67 13.44
C ALA A 98 8.27 4.49 12.45
N LEU A 99 9.44 3.96 12.08
CA LEU A 99 9.59 2.70 11.34
C LEU A 99 9.83 1.56 12.32
N TYR A 100 9.08 0.48 12.15
CA TYR A 100 9.22 -0.77 12.90
C TYR A 100 9.47 -1.94 11.98
N SER A 101 10.27 -2.91 12.44
CA SER A 101 10.25 -4.28 11.91
C SER A 101 9.44 -5.17 12.83
N ILE A 102 8.70 -6.11 12.26
CA ILE A 102 7.81 -7.02 12.98
C ILE A 102 8.14 -8.44 12.56
N ASP A 103 8.38 -9.31 13.52
CA ASP A 103 8.63 -10.72 13.27
C ASP A 103 7.33 -11.54 13.15
N SER A 104 7.47 -12.83 12.86
CA SER A 104 6.32 -13.74 12.73
C SER A 104 5.59 -14.00 14.06
N GLY A 105 6.17 -13.65 15.19
CA GLY A 105 5.57 -13.71 16.51
C GLY A 105 4.83 -12.45 16.92
N GLY A 106 4.90 -11.39 16.09
CA GLY A 106 4.30 -10.09 16.36
C GLY A 106 5.18 -9.17 17.22
N ALA A 107 6.44 -9.52 17.47
CA ALA A 107 7.36 -8.65 18.19
C ALA A 107 7.82 -7.52 17.26
N ALA A 108 7.55 -6.28 17.67
CA ALA A 108 7.91 -5.07 16.93
C ALA A 108 9.20 -4.46 17.51
N ILE A 109 10.12 -4.10 16.62
CA ILE A 109 11.38 -3.45 16.97
C ILE A 109 11.40 -2.08 16.27
N PHE A 110 11.61 -1.03 17.04
CA PHE A 110 11.82 0.32 16.54
C PHE A 110 13.15 0.42 15.79
N LEU A 111 13.14 1.03 14.60
CA LEU A 111 14.30 1.12 13.71
C LEU A 111 14.76 2.55 13.45
N GLY A 112 13.93 3.54 13.71
CA GLY A 112 14.23 4.94 13.51
C GLY A 112 13.00 5.76 13.14
N GLU A 113 13.21 7.07 12.96
CA GLU A 113 12.17 8.04 12.66
C GLU A 113 12.29 8.54 11.22
N ILE A 114 11.15 8.77 10.58
CA ILE A 114 11.00 9.47 9.31
C ILE A 114 10.25 10.78 9.52
N ALA A 115 10.18 11.62 8.50
CA ALA A 115 9.44 12.88 8.58
C ALA A 115 8.00 12.66 9.07
N ASN A 116 7.63 13.42 10.09
CA ASN A 116 6.26 13.41 10.61
C ASN A 116 5.30 14.03 9.59
N SER A 117 4.32 13.25 9.17
CA SER A 117 3.31 13.65 8.20
C SER A 117 2.07 12.77 8.36
N PRO A 118 0.87 13.29 8.11
CA PRO A 118 -0.35 12.46 8.06
C PRO A 118 -0.43 11.59 6.81
N ASN A 119 0.43 11.84 5.82
CA ASN A 119 0.37 11.15 4.53
C ASN A 119 0.83 9.70 4.64
N ALA A 120 0.17 8.83 3.92
CA ALA A 120 0.61 7.46 3.75
C ALA A 120 1.95 7.42 3.00
N VAL A 121 2.74 6.39 3.28
CA VAL A 121 4.03 6.15 2.62
C VAL A 121 3.90 5.04 1.58
N VAL A 122 4.77 5.08 0.58
CA VAL A 122 4.94 3.98 -0.35
C VAL A 122 6.29 3.33 -0.09
N MET A 123 6.29 2.01 -0.04
CA MET A 123 7.49 1.23 0.25
C MET A 123 7.77 0.22 -0.85
N ALA A 124 9.06 0.01 -1.14
CA ALA A 124 9.54 -1.05 -2.01
C ALA A 124 10.82 -1.67 -1.45
N THR A 125 11.05 -2.94 -1.74
CA THR A 125 12.21 -3.66 -1.21
C THR A 125 12.80 -4.63 -2.25
N ASP A 126 14.11 -4.81 -2.18
CA ASP A 126 14.86 -5.87 -2.85
C ASP A 126 15.28 -6.99 -1.87
N GLN A 127 14.71 -6.99 -0.64
CA GLN A 127 15.05 -7.82 0.51
C GLN A 127 16.37 -7.48 1.23
N ASN A 128 17.21 -6.61 0.68
CA ASN A 128 18.42 -6.08 1.35
C ASN A 128 18.23 -4.63 1.76
N GLN A 129 17.50 -3.88 0.93
CA GLN A 129 17.15 -2.49 1.16
C GLN A 129 15.64 -2.36 1.22
N LEU A 130 15.14 -1.53 2.11
CA LEU A 130 13.78 -1.06 2.15
C LEU A 130 13.78 0.43 1.84
N ILE A 131 13.16 0.82 0.75
CA ILE A 131 12.96 2.21 0.39
C ILE A 131 11.57 2.65 0.86
N ILE A 132 11.50 3.85 1.44
CA ILE A 132 10.28 4.46 1.95
C ILE A 132 10.16 5.85 1.34
N THR A 133 9.11 6.12 0.58
CA THR A 133 8.82 7.46 0.03
C THR A 133 7.67 8.09 0.79
N THR A 134 7.83 9.38 1.14
CA THR A 134 6.91 10.09 2.04
C THR A 134 5.99 11.07 1.33
N GLY A 135 6.33 11.46 0.10
CA GLY A 135 5.66 12.55 -0.62
C GLY A 135 5.83 13.91 0.05
N GLY A 136 6.90 14.10 0.84
CA GLY A 136 7.18 15.30 1.61
C GLY A 136 8.68 15.60 1.67
N THR A 137 9.12 16.35 2.64
CA THR A 137 10.54 16.70 2.85
C THR A 137 10.97 16.21 4.24
N PRO A 138 11.99 15.31 4.36
CA PRO A 138 12.69 14.58 3.28
C PRO A 138 11.79 13.65 2.46
N ASP A 139 12.13 13.46 1.18
CA ASP A 139 11.30 12.75 0.21
C ASP A 139 11.34 11.24 0.39
N ALA A 140 12.50 10.69 0.71
CA ALA A 140 12.71 9.26 0.78
C ALA A 140 13.78 8.86 1.82
N TYR A 141 13.62 7.64 2.32
CA TYR A 141 14.54 7.00 3.25
C TYR A 141 14.90 5.61 2.75
N VAL A 142 16.08 5.15 3.11
CA VAL A 142 16.52 3.77 2.95
C VAL A 142 16.78 3.15 4.32
N TYR A 143 16.29 1.95 4.53
CA TYR A 143 16.68 1.11 5.65
C TYR A 143 17.47 -0.10 5.14
N THR A 144 18.60 -0.34 5.76
CA THR A 144 19.38 -1.59 5.60
C THR A 144 19.73 -2.13 6.98
N VAL A 145 19.89 -3.45 7.10
CA VAL A 145 20.28 -4.07 8.38
C VAL A 145 21.63 -3.56 8.87
N ALA A 146 22.54 -3.22 7.95
CA ALA A 146 23.89 -2.80 8.27
C ALA A 146 24.01 -1.31 8.67
N ALA A 147 23.24 -0.43 8.01
CA ALA A 147 23.36 1.02 8.20
C ALA A 147 22.21 1.63 9.03
N GLY A 148 21.13 0.85 9.28
CA GLY A 148 19.91 1.39 9.88
C GLY A 148 19.10 2.22 8.89
N LEU A 149 18.27 3.11 9.41
CA LEU A 149 17.42 4.03 8.64
C LEU A 149 18.20 5.31 8.34
N VAL A 150 18.29 5.66 7.06
CA VAL A 150 19.04 6.84 6.57
C VAL A 150 18.21 7.57 5.52
N GLU A 151 18.26 8.89 5.50
CA GLU A 151 17.66 9.72 4.45
C GLU A 151 18.42 9.55 3.11
N ILE A 152 17.69 9.47 2.01
CA ILE A 152 18.28 9.50 0.67
C ILE A 152 18.46 10.96 0.27
N SER A 153 19.72 11.36 0.13
CA SER A 153 20.11 12.76 -0.14
C SER A 153 20.63 13.01 -1.56
N ASP A 154 20.33 12.11 -2.50
CA ASP A 154 20.71 12.27 -3.90
C ASP A 154 19.94 13.45 -4.53
N SER A 155 20.69 14.39 -5.14
CA SER A 155 20.14 15.63 -5.71
C SER A 155 19.25 15.42 -6.94
N ASP A 156 19.31 14.25 -7.57
CA ASP A 156 18.51 13.88 -8.73
C ASP A 156 17.18 13.23 -8.32
N LEU A 157 16.99 12.95 -7.01
CA LEU A 157 15.72 12.51 -6.45
C LEU A 157 14.92 13.71 -5.95
N LEU A 158 13.82 14.02 -6.63
CA LEU A 158 12.99 15.19 -6.35
C LEU A 158 11.55 14.77 -5.98
N LEU A 159 11.03 15.30 -4.86
CA LEU A 159 9.61 15.25 -4.46
C LEU A 159 8.91 13.92 -4.79
N THR A 160 9.53 12.79 -4.40
CA THR A 160 8.99 11.46 -4.74
C THR A 160 7.91 11.03 -3.75
N SER A 161 6.77 10.59 -4.26
CA SER A 161 5.67 10.03 -3.47
C SER A 161 5.48 8.53 -3.67
N SER A 162 6.18 7.95 -4.64
CA SER A 162 5.99 6.54 -4.99
C SER A 162 7.29 5.90 -5.48
N VAL A 163 7.50 4.67 -5.08
CA VAL A 163 8.65 3.85 -5.47
C VAL A 163 8.21 2.43 -5.82
N ALA A 164 8.88 1.80 -6.77
CA ALA A 164 8.75 0.39 -7.12
C ALA A 164 10.12 -0.25 -7.31
N PHE A 165 10.21 -1.57 -7.17
CA PHE A 165 11.43 -2.32 -7.44
C PHE A 165 11.22 -3.24 -8.65
N LEU A 166 12.11 -3.16 -9.63
CA LEU A 166 12.09 -3.98 -10.84
C LEU A 166 13.52 -4.24 -11.34
N ASP A 167 13.84 -5.49 -11.62
CA ASP A 167 15.12 -5.91 -12.22
C ASP A 167 16.35 -5.26 -11.56
N SER A 168 16.46 -5.42 -10.25
CA SER A 168 17.58 -4.91 -9.44
C SER A 168 17.70 -3.38 -9.39
N ARG A 169 16.66 -2.65 -9.72
CA ARG A 169 16.62 -1.19 -9.66
C ARG A 169 15.36 -0.70 -8.96
N PHE A 170 15.49 0.40 -8.25
CA PHE A 170 14.36 1.15 -7.73
C PHE A 170 13.96 2.23 -8.73
N ILE A 171 12.67 2.35 -8.94
CA ILE A 171 12.08 3.34 -9.84
C ILE A 171 11.25 4.28 -8.97
N TYR A 172 11.55 5.57 -9.06
CA TYR A 172 10.92 6.62 -8.28
C TYR A 172 10.06 7.51 -9.16
N GLN A 173 8.83 7.75 -8.74
CA GLN A 173 7.99 8.78 -9.33
C GLN A 173 8.57 10.16 -9.01
N GLN A 174 8.49 11.08 -9.97
CA GLN A 174 8.85 12.48 -9.80
C GLN A 174 7.72 13.40 -10.32
N PRO A 175 7.77 14.70 -10.02
CA PRO A 175 6.80 15.66 -10.56
C PRO A 175 6.73 15.67 -12.09
N ASP A 176 5.67 16.27 -12.62
CA ASP A 176 5.45 16.49 -14.05
C ASP A 176 5.47 15.22 -14.91
N GLY A 177 5.03 14.10 -14.34
CA GLY A 177 4.97 12.81 -15.03
C GLY A 177 6.32 12.13 -15.25
N PHE A 178 7.41 12.63 -14.64
CA PHE A 178 8.72 12.00 -14.73
C PHE A 178 8.86 10.83 -13.76
N PHE A 179 9.77 9.94 -14.08
CA PHE A 179 10.31 8.94 -13.18
C PHE A 179 11.81 8.78 -13.40
N VAL A 180 12.51 8.41 -12.34
CA VAL A 180 13.95 8.15 -12.37
C VAL A 180 14.25 6.72 -11.91
N VAL A 181 15.39 6.21 -12.34
CA VAL A 181 15.81 4.84 -12.09
C VAL A 181 17.13 4.85 -11.33
N SER A 182 17.21 4.07 -10.27
CA SER A 182 18.43 3.94 -9.46
C SER A 182 19.52 3.16 -10.15
N ALA A 183 20.73 3.23 -9.61
CA ALA A 183 21.80 2.30 -9.92
C ALA A 183 21.39 0.85 -9.60
N LEU A 184 22.11 -0.13 -10.18
CA LEU A 184 21.84 -1.55 -9.92
C LEU A 184 22.11 -1.89 -8.45
N ASN A 185 21.11 -2.49 -7.78
CA ASN A 185 21.16 -2.92 -6.39
C ASN A 185 21.53 -1.80 -5.39
N ASP A 186 21.30 -0.55 -5.77
CA ASP A 186 21.53 0.61 -4.91
C ASP A 186 20.40 1.63 -5.11
N GLY A 187 19.45 1.65 -4.17
CA GLY A 187 18.34 2.57 -4.18
C GLY A 187 18.69 4.00 -3.78
N THR A 188 19.91 4.24 -3.30
CA THR A 188 20.34 5.56 -2.84
C THR A 188 21.08 6.38 -3.89
N SER A 189 21.47 5.75 -5.01
CA SER A 189 22.20 6.39 -6.10
C SER A 189 21.33 6.53 -7.33
N ILE A 190 21.04 7.75 -7.73
CA ILE A 190 20.24 8.04 -8.92
C ILE A 190 21.16 8.52 -10.03
N GLU A 191 21.07 7.88 -11.19
CA GLU A 191 21.84 8.30 -12.36
C GLU A 191 21.09 9.42 -13.08
N SER A 192 21.64 10.62 -13.13
CA SER A 192 21.01 11.84 -13.67
C SER A 192 20.48 11.73 -15.10
N LEU A 193 20.96 10.73 -15.86
CA LEU A 193 20.51 10.45 -17.24
C LEU A 193 19.53 9.28 -17.33
N ASP A 194 19.26 8.58 -16.24
CA ASP A 194 18.36 7.43 -16.20
C ASP A 194 16.95 7.86 -15.77
N PHE A 195 16.36 8.75 -16.55
CA PHE A 195 15.00 9.25 -16.38
C PHE A 195 14.19 9.10 -17.66
N ALA A 196 12.86 9.04 -17.51
CA ALA A 196 11.92 9.17 -18.62
C ALA A 196 10.63 9.83 -18.12
N GLN A 197 9.80 10.19 -19.07
CA GLN A 197 8.49 10.79 -18.80
C GLN A 197 7.39 9.86 -19.32
N ALA A 198 6.32 9.72 -18.55
CA ALA A 198 5.10 9.06 -18.98
C ALA A 198 4.32 10.03 -19.88
N GLU A 199 4.63 10.02 -21.18
CA GLU A 199 4.19 11.05 -22.14
C GLU A 199 3.00 10.63 -23.01
N ALA A 200 2.33 9.51 -22.74
CA ALA A 200 1.23 9.09 -23.61
C ALA A 200 0.10 10.12 -23.66
N LEU A 201 -0.16 10.78 -22.55
CA LEU A 201 -1.01 11.96 -22.41
C LEU A 201 -0.39 12.89 -21.36
N PRO A 202 -0.68 14.21 -21.40
CA PRO A 202 -0.30 15.12 -20.32
C PRO A 202 -1.11 14.78 -19.07
N ASP A 203 -0.55 13.89 -18.25
CA ASP A 203 -1.21 13.25 -17.12
C ASP A 203 -0.21 13.17 -15.95
N ASP A 204 -0.64 13.57 -14.76
CA ASP A 204 0.21 13.48 -13.58
C ASP A 204 0.43 12.03 -13.20
N LEU A 205 1.70 11.63 -13.04
CA LEU A 205 2.06 10.30 -12.57
C LEU A 205 1.80 10.21 -11.06
N LEU A 206 0.84 9.38 -10.65
CA LEU A 206 0.46 9.21 -9.25
C LEU A 206 1.19 8.04 -8.58
N ARG A 207 1.44 6.97 -9.33
CA ARG A 207 2.01 5.75 -8.77
C ARG A 207 2.90 5.01 -9.75
N VAL A 208 4.06 4.59 -9.29
CA VAL A 208 4.87 3.56 -9.96
C VAL A 208 4.60 2.21 -9.27
N PHE A 209 4.36 1.17 -10.05
CA PHE A 209 3.99 -0.14 -9.51
C PHE A 209 4.60 -1.25 -10.35
N SER A 210 5.26 -2.21 -9.72
CA SER A 210 5.89 -3.34 -10.41
C SER A 210 5.11 -4.62 -10.16
N LEU A 211 4.84 -5.37 -11.22
CA LEU A 211 4.21 -6.68 -11.13
C LEU A 211 4.59 -7.54 -12.34
N ASN A 212 4.96 -8.81 -12.12
CA ASN A 212 5.24 -9.77 -13.19
C ASN A 212 6.26 -9.25 -14.21
N GLN A 213 7.39 -8.68 -13.75
CA GLN A 213 8.46 -8.11 -14.59
C GLN A 213 8.00 -6.95 -15.48
N ARG A 214 6.93 -6.29 -15.13
CA ARG A 214 6.44 -5.08 -15.78
C ARG A 214 6.36 -3.94 -14.78
N LEU A 215 6.57 -2.74 -15.28
CA LEU A 215 6.34 -1.49 -14.58
C LEU A 215 5.03 -0.88 -15.08
N TYR A 216 4.13 -0.59 -14.17
CA TYR A 216 2.89 0.12 -14.44
C TYR A 216 3.06 1.55 -13.89
N LEU A 217 2.97 2.51 -14.78
CA LEU A 217 3.00 3.93 -14.48
C LEU A 217 1.56 4.43 -14.49
N PHE A 218 0.98 4.53 -13.30
CA PHE A 218 -0.40 4.98 -13.13
C PHE A 218 -0.46 6.50 -13.07
N GLY A 219 -1.07 7.10 -14.09
CA GLY A 219 -1.48 8.50 -14.07
C GLY A 219 -2.92 8.68 -13.60
N GLN A 220 -3.43 9.91 -13.67
CA GLN A 220 -4.83 10.20 -13.33
C GLN A 220 -5.80 9.61 -14.34
N THR A 221 -5.46 9.61 -15.64
CA THR A 221 -6.38 9.18 -16.71
C THR A 221 -5.87 7.97 -17.48
N THR A 222 -4.56 7.72 -17.46
CA THR A 222 -3.93 6.62 -18.20
C THR A 222 -3.02 5.78 -17.32
N THR A 223 -2.72 4.58 -17.80
CA THR A 223 -1.66 3.72 -17.24
C THR A 223 -0.75 3.29 -18.37
N GLU A 224 0.52 3.62 -18.27
CA GLU A 224 1.55 3.13 -19.17
C GLU A 224 2.17 1.84 -18.64
N ILE A 225 2.37 0.87 -19.52
CA ILE A 225 3.03 -0.39 -19.19
C ILE A 225 4.40 -0.40 -19.85
N TRP A 226 5.42 -0.57 -19.01
CA TRP A 226 6.82 -0.58 -19.41
C TRP A 226 7.47 -1.92 -19.02
N PHE A 227 8.56 -2.25 -19.67
CA PHE A 227 9.39 -3.44 -19.38
C PHE A 227 10.87 -3.08 -19.45
N THR A 228 11.70 -3.93 -18.85
CA THR A 228 13.15 -3.77 -18.90
C THR A 228 13.66 -4.14 -20.28
N SER A 229 14.26 -3.19 -20.99
CA SER A 229 14.82 -3.39 -22.34
C SER A 229 16.27 -3.90 -22.30
N GLY A 230 16.94 -3.79 -21.16
CA GLY A 230 18.36 -4.10 -21.00
C GLY A 230 19.32 -3.14 -21.70
N THR A 231 18.79 -2.19 -22.47
CA THR A 231 19.56 -1.20 -23.24
C THR A 231 18.84 0.14 -23.17
N GLY A 232 19.62 1.23 -23.38
CA GLY A 232 19.05 2.58 -23.30
C GLY A 232 19.26 3.24 -21.93
N ARG A 233 18.79 4.48 -21.81
CA ARG A 233 18.78 5.28 -20.59
C ARG A 233 17.44 6.02 -20.50
N PRO A 234 16.59 5.67 -19.53
CA PRO A 234 16.71 4.51 -18.63
C PRO A 234 16.62 3.19 -19.40
N PRO A 235 17.04 2.05 -18.81
CA PRO A 235 17.00 0.74 -19.45
C PRO A 235 15.58 0.14 -19.47
N LEU A 236 14.60 0.96 -19.75
CA LEU A 236 13.17 0.66 -19.78
C LEU A 236 12.58 1.09 -21.13
N SER A 237 11.57 0.39 -21.58
CA SER A 237 10.84 0.71 -22.81
C SER A 237 9.35 0.56 -22.61
N ARG A 238 8.57 1.51 -23.16
CA ARG A 238 7.12 1.47 -23.11
C ARG A 238 6.60 0.37 -24.03
N GLN A 239 5.69 -0.46 -23.51
CA GLN A 239 5.04 -1.54 -24.23
C GLN A 239 3.66 -1.10 -24.74
N SER A 240 2.83 -0.58 -23.86
CA SER A 240 1.46 -0.20 -24.19
C SER A 240 0.93 0.88 -23.26
N VAL A 241 -0.24 1.44 -23.62
CA VAL A 241 -0.95 2.46 -22.85
C VAL A 241 -2.42 2.06 -22.72
N MET A 242 -2.92 2.09 -21.49
CA MET A 242 -4.33 1.87 -21.20
C MET A 242 -5.01 3.19 -20.84
N GLN A 243 -6.26 3.38 -21.26
CA GLN A 243 -7.06 4.57 -20.99
C GLN A 243 -7.80 4.44 -19.63
N HIS A 244 -7.06 4.01 -18.61
CA HIS A 244 -7.52 3.85 -17.24
C HIS A 244 -6.39 4.29 -16.31
N GLY A 245 -6.58 5.40 -15.63
CA GLY A 245 -5.71 5.86 -14.55
C GLY A 245 -6.27 5.48 -13.18
N ILE A 246 -5.67 5.97 -12.10
CA ILE A 246 -6.12 5.74 -10.72
C ILE A 246 -6.62 7.03 -10.08
N CYS A 247 -7.51 6.90 -9.10
CA CYS A 247 -8.05 8.05 -8.39
C CYS A 247 -7.11 8.61 -7.32
N GLY A 248 -6.16 7.84 -6.81
CA GLY A 248 -5.21 8.27 -5.78
C GLY A 248 -3.99 7.36 -5.70
N THR A 249 -2.90 7.85 -5.12
CA THR A 249 -1.61 7.14 -5.05
C THR A 249 -1.71 5.76 -4.37
N HIS A 250 -2.63 5.58 -3.43
CA HIS A 250 -2.81 4.32 -2.68
C HIS A 250 -4.00 3.48 -3.18
N ALA A 251 -4.65 3.90 -4.26
CA ALA A 251 -5.82 3.24 -4.83
C ALA A 251 -5.48 1.98 -5.66
N VAL A 252 -4.36 1.31 -5.37
CA VAL A 252 -3.90 0.14 -6.13
C VAL A 252 -3.22 -0.89 -5.23
N ALA A 253 -3.52 -2.17 -5.45
CA ALA A 253 -2.85 -3.33 -4.85
C ALA A 253 -2.79 -4.49 -5.83
N SER A 254 -2.05 -5.55 -5.49
CA SER A 254 -2.01 -6.76 -6.31
C SER A 254 -2.18 -8.03 -5.49
N SER A 255 -2.80 -9.02 -6.10
CA SER A 255 -2.90 -10.40 -5.60
C SER A 255 -2.80 -11.36 -6.77
N ASP A 256 -2.01 -12.42 -6.63
CA ASP A 256 -1.84 -13.49 -7.62
C ASP A 256 -1.57 -13.01 -9.06
N GLY A 257 -0.75 -11.98 -9.20
CA GLY A 257 -0.38 -11.46 -10.52
C GLY A 257 -1.46 -10.62 -11.21
N ILE A 258 -2.50 -10.23 -10.48
CA ILE A 258 -3.55 -9.32 -10.93
C ILE A 258 -3.47 -8.04 -10.10
N ILE A 259 -3.60 -6.89 -10.76
CA ILE A 259 -3.68 -5.59 -10.12
C ILE A 259 -5.16 -5.24 -9.90
N TYR A 260 -5.49 -4.78 -8.70
CA TYR A 260 -6.80 -4.27 -8.31
C TYR A 260 -6.68 -2.79 -7.98
N PHE A 261 -7.60 -1.96 -8.48
CA PHE A 261 -7.51 -0.51 -8.31
C PHE A 261 -8.86 0.17 -8.41
N ILE A 262 -8.92 1.44 -8.06
CA ILE A 262 -10.04 2.33 -8.36
C ILE A 262 -9.60 3.30 -9.44
N ASP A 263 -10.35 3.35 -10.53
CA ASP A 263 -10.05 4.29 -11.62
C ASP A 263 -10.45 5.74 -11.27
N SER A 264 -9.99 6.68 -12.08
CA SER A 264 -10.33 8.11 -11.93
C SER A 264 -11.83 8.42 -12.09
N ASN A 265 -12.61 7.50 -12.63
CA ASN A 265 -14.07 7.58 -12.68
C ASN A 265 -14.74 6.93 -11.45
N ARG A 266 -13.97 6.66 -10.40
CA ARG A 266 -14.43 6.07 -9.12
C ARG A 266 -15.02 4.67 -9.30
N ARG A 267 -14.46 3.87 -10.20
CA ARG A 267 -14.91 2.51 -10.49
C ARG A 267 -13.83 1.51 -10.10
N PRO A 268 -14.19 0.46 -9.35
CA PRO A 268 -13.25 -0.61 -9.09
C PRO A 268 -13.01 -1.41 -10.36
N GLY A 269 -11.75 -1.74 -10.60
CA GLY A 269 -11.32 -2.53 -11.73
C GLY A 269 -10.14 -3.43 -11.41
N MET A 270 -9.84 -4.34 -12.32
CA MET A 270 -8.64 -5.16 -12.26
C MET A 270 -7.91 -5.19 -13.60
N ILE A 271 -6.58 -5.38 -13.52
CA ILE A 271 -5.70 -5.52 -14.67
C ILE A 271 -4.98 -6.86 -14.58
N SER A 272 -5.12 -7.67 -15.64
CA SER A 272 -4.33 -8.88 -15.83
C SER A 272 -3.47 -8.72 -17.09
N GLY A 273 -2.17 -8.51 -16.91
CA GLY A 273 -1.28 -8.14 -18.00
C GLY A 273 -1.63 -6.78 -18.59
N GLU A 274 -2.24 -6.75 -19.77
CA GLU A 274 -2.71 -5.54 -20.47
C GLU A 274 -4.24 -5.45 -20.55
N ASN A 275 -4.94 -6.41 -19.94
CA ASN A 275 -6.39 -6.50 -20.05
C ASN A 275 -7.05 -5.89 -18.81
N PHE A 276 -7.82 -4.84 -19.02
CA PHE A 276 -8.68 -4.24 -18.01
C PHE A 276 -10.01 -4.99 -17.92
N GLN A 277 -10.49 -5.21 -16.69
CA GLN A 277 -11.82 -5.72 -16.41
C GLN A 277 -12.45 -4.91 -15.28
N PRO A 278 -13.67 -4.39 -15.48
CA PRO A 278 -14.39 -3.70 -14.40
C PRO A 278 -14.87 -4.70 -13.35
N LEU A 279 -14.71 -4.33 -12.09
CA LEU A 279 -15.30 -5.02 -10.94
C LEU A 279 -16.58 -4.33 -10.46
N PHE A 280 -17.02 -3.34 -11.22
CA PHE A 280 -18.15 -2.50 -10.88
C PHE A 280 -19.47 -3.27 -10.88
N VAL A 281 -20.24 -3.11 -9.79
CA VAL A 281 -21.63 -3.51 -9.68
C VAL A 281 -22.48 -2.29 -9.32
N PRO A 282 -23.73 -2.17 -9.83
CA PRO A 282 -24.56 -0.98 -9.61
C PRO A 282 -24.76 -0.59 -8.14
N ALA A 283 -24.88 -1.57 -7.26
CA ALA A 283 -25.06 -1.32 -5.83
C ALA A 283 -23.85 -0.65 -5.17
N ILE A 284 -22.63 -1.04 -5.56
CA ILE A 284 -21.39 -0.36 -5.12
C ILE A 284 -21.36 1.05 -5.68
N GLY A 285 -21.71 1.22 -6.95
CA GLY A 285 -21.72 2.54 -7.59
C GLY A 285 -22.67 3.54 -6.95
N GLU A 286 -23.86 3.09 -6.53
CA GLU A 286 -24.80 3.95 -5.82
C GLU A 286 -24.29 4.35 -4.44
N GLN A 287 -23.66 3.42 -3.72
CA GLN A 287 -23.09 3.71 -2.41
C GLN A 287 -21.94 4.70 -2.54
N TRP A 288 -21.00 4.46 -3.46
CA TRP A 288 -19.84 5.31 -3.65
C TRP A 288 -20.18 6.67 -4.29
N ALA A 289 -21.34 6.80 -4.94
CA ALA A 289 -21.81 8.08 -5.44
C ALA A 289 -22.10 9.12 -4.35
N SER A 290 -22.29 8.66 -3.10
CA SER A 290 -22.46 9.54 -1.94
C SER A 290 -21.14 10.05 -1.35
N TYR A 291 -19.99 9.50 -1.75
CA TYR A 291 -18.69 9.87 -1.23
C TYR A 291 -18.13 11.10 -1.95
N ASP A 292 -17.39 11.91 -1.23
CA ASP A 292 -16.75 13.09 -1.78
C ASP A 292 -15.51 12.75 -2.62
N SER A 293 -14.99 13.71 -3.40
CA SER A 293 -13.78 13.51 -4.19
C SER A 293 -12.57 13.22 -3.33
N GLY A 294 -12.44 13.88 -2.18
CA GLY A 294 -11.34 13.69 -1.25
C GLY A 294 -11.26 12.28 -0.69
N ASP A 295 -12.38 11.59 -0.52
CA ASP A 295 -12.40 10.19 -0.08
C ASP A 295 -11.70 9.26 -1.07
N PHE A 296 -11.78 9.57 -2.37
CA PHE A 296 -11.11 8.80 -3.42
C PHE A 296 -9.63 9.16 -3.57
N ASP A 297 -9.24 10.38 -3.24
CA ASP A 297 -7.83 10.79 -3.22
C ASP A 297 -7.05 10.07 -2.09
N THR A 298 -7.74 9.78 -0.97
CA THR A 298 -7.17 9.15 0.23
C THR A 298 -7.45 7.67 0.35
N VAL A 299 -8.28 7.09 -0.54
CA VAL A 299 -8.63 5.67 -0.51
C VAL A 299 -7.39 4.78 -0.55
N ARG A 300 -7.42 3.70 0.23
CA ARG A 300 -6.37 2.69 0.20
C ARG A 300 -6.92 1.36 -0.30
N VAL A 301 -6.21 0.74 -1.23
CA VAL A 301 -6.51 -0.61 -1.67
C VAL A 301 -5.46 -1.56 -1.11
N THR A 302 -5.88 -2.65 -0.52
CA THR A 302 -4.98 -3.68 0.01
C THR A 302 -5.48 -5.07 -0.35
N ALA A 303 -4.57 -6.00 -0.57
CA ALA A 303 -4.91 -7.37 -0.91
C ALA A 303 -4.23 -8.32 0.08
N TYR A 304 -4.96 -9.35 0.51
CA TYR A 304 -4.46 -10.32 1.47
C TYR A 304 -5.13 -11.67 1.31
N SER A 305 -4.52 -12.68 1.91
CA SER A 305 -5.07 -14.04 1.96
C SER A 305 -5.43 -14.39 3.40
N LEU A 306 -6.62 -14.97 3.58
CA LEU A 306 -7.10 -15.45 4.85
C LEU A 306 -7.73 -16.83 4.69
N HIS A 307 -7.24 -17.84 5.39
CA HIS A 307 -7.75 -19.21 5.32
C HIS A 307 -7.81 -19.79 3.90
N GLN A 308 -6.80 -19.51 3.07
CA GLN A 308 -6.69 -19.91 1.66
C GLN A 308 -7.70 -19.22 0.72
N GLU A 309 -8.43 -18.23 1.20
CA GLU A 309 -9.27 -17.35 0.40
C GLU A 309 -8.56 -16.00 0.23
N GLN A 310 -8.81 -15.33 -0.89
CA GLN A 310 -8.16 -14.07 -1.24
C GLN A 310 -9.17 -12.94 -1.29
N PHE A 311 -8.74 -11.80 -0.76
CA PHE A 311 -9.56 -10.62 -0.58
C PHE A 311 -8.84 -9.37 -1.04
N VAL A 312 -9.62 -8.42 -1.53
CA VAL A 312 -9.18 -7.05 -1.80
C VAL A 312 -10.08 -6.10 -1.03
N ASP A 313 -9.48 -5.33 -0.14
CA ASP A 313 -10.17 -4.31 0.63
C ASP A 313 -9.96 -2.93 -0.01
N PHE A 314 -11.05 -2.21 -0.18
CA PHE A 314 -11.12 -0.81 -0.60
C PHE A 314 -11.52 -0.01 0.63
N ILE A 315 -10.56 0.70 1.21
CA ILE A 315 -10.64 1.30 2.54
C ILE A 315 -10.88 2.79 2.39
N PHE A 316 -12.07 3.24 2.78
CA PHE A 316 -12.47 4.64 2.84
C PHE A 316 -12.44 5.09 4.30
N ALA A 317 -11.27 5.52 4.77
CA ALA A 317 -11.05 5.81 6.19
C ALA A 317 -11.94 6.95 6.69
N ASP A 318 -12.13 8.00 5.88
CA ASP A 318 -12.93 9.17 6.24
C ASP A 318 -14.43 8.84 6.34
N GLN A 319 -14.87 7.79 5.63
CA GLN A 319 -16.23 7.27 5.69
C GLN A 319 -16.41 6.18 6.75
N GLY A 320 -15.31 5.70 7.36
CA GLY A 320 -15.35 4.57 8.29
C GLY A 320 -15.80 3.26 7.65
N GLN A 321 -15.59 3.07 6.34
CA GLN A 321 -16.11 1.93 5.60
C GLN A 321 -15.01 1.18 4.85
N ILE A 322 -15.13 -0.15 4.82
CA ILE A 322 -14.29 -1.04 4.04
C ILE A 322 -15.18 -1.88 3.13
N TRP A 323 -14.95 -1.76 1.82
CA TRP A 323 -15.59 -2.59 0.82
C TRP A 323 -14.65 -3.70 0.41
N THR A 324 -15.04 -4.93 0.62
CA THR A 324 -14.21 -6.10 0.34
C THR A 324 -14.72 -6.86 -0.87
N TYR A 325 -13.82 -7.09 -1.81
CA TYR A 325 -14.04 -8.00 -2.93
C TYR A 325 -13.39 -9.35 -2.64
N HIS A 326 -14.19 -10.40 -2.61
CA HIS A 326 -13.72 -11.78 -2.49
C HIS A 326 -13.40 -12.33 -3.88
N ILE A 327 -12.13 -12.62 -4.14
CA ILE A 327 -11.64 -12.94 -5.48
C ILE A 327 -12.26 -14.24 -6.01
N THR A 328 -12.29 -15.29 -5.18
CA THR A 328 -12.75 -16.63 -5.60
C THR A 328 -14.24 -16.64 -5.96
N SER A 329 -15.10 -16.00 -5.17
CA SER A 329 -16.53 -15.97 -5.44
C SER A 329 -16.98 -14.81 -6.30
N GLN A 330 -16.09 -13.84 -6.57
CA GLN A 330 -16.39 -12.62 -7.30
C GLN A 330 -17.53 -11.81 -6.69
N THR A 331 -17.57 -11.75 -5.37
CA THR A 331 -18.64 -11.09 -4.62
C THR A 331 -18.12 -9.99 -3.74
N TRP A 332 -18.97 -9.00 -3.48
CA TRP A 332 -18.70 -7.88 -2.62
C TRP A 332 -19.38 -8.02 -1.28
N PHE A 333 -18.76 -7.53 -0.24
CA PHE A 333 -19.34 -7.38 1.09
C PHE A 333 -18.70 -6.21 1.84
N GLU A 334 -19.37 -5.75 2.85
CA GLU A 334 -18.95 -4.62 3.67
C GLU A 334 -18.31 -5.12 4.97
N LYS A 335 -17.26 -4.46 5.40
CA LYS A 335 -16.65 -4.58 6.72
C LYS A 335 -16.77 -3.27 7.45
N ASP A 336 -16.96 -3.36 8.75
CA ASP A 336 -16.95 -2.21 9.64
C ASP A 336 -15.58 -2.09 10.32
N PHE A 337 -15.13 -0.86 10.57
CA PHE A 337 -14.04 -0.61 11.50
C PHE A 337 -14.55 -0.92 12.90
N MET A 338 -14.03 -1.96 13.53
CA MET A 338 -14.35 -2.28 14.92
C MET A 338 -13.41 -1.54 15.87
#